data_f585f84b4cd5914137549ed6d2d7d8cb
#
_entry.id   f585f84b4cd5914137549ed6d2d7d8cb
#
_cell.length_a   1.000
_cell.length_b   1.000
_cell.length_c   1.000
_cell.angle_alpha   90.00
_cell.angle_beta   90.00
_cell.angle_gamma   90.00
#
_symmetry.space_group_name_H-M   'P 1'
#
loop_
_entity.id
_entity.type
_entity.pdbx_description
1 polymer ?
#
loop_
_entity_poly.entity_id
_entity_poly.type
_entity_poly.pdbx_seq_one_letter_code
_entity_poly.pdbx_strand_id
1 'polypeptide(L)'
;MKRHVLDVNSLVELVHNDHGLITGFSLRSFKKELAVMDHHSNHYYIIYLLEGSIDLSCSLYSKKLVREGEMAFIPKESAYSIQSHTKRSKALFFAFDTTLIKMDSALFNYFVKNASKKPYEFNTLPINEQMRKVLDMILSQITHTKKVKISQVCISWNMTIFVTFTSFYKRSELLEFFRPIMSTTMDFRSFVENNFLEAEGNVSKLRKLSGLSRHVFEKNFKDIFGSAPKEWFHEQLRKRLTSLAKKQDIRPKELARELHVNIHRLAQITRLHFDCTPSELIERVQNGKRLHSR
;
A
#
# COMPACT_ATOMS: atom_id res chain seq x y z
N MET A 1 16.86 -4.56 31.72
CA MET A 1 15.91 -5.28 30.84
C MET A 1 16.68 -5.97 29.73
N LYS A 2 16.75 -7.30 29.74
CA LYS A 2 17.50 -8.05 28.72
C LYS A 2 16.75 -7.94 27.39
N ARG A 3 17.40 -7.40 26.37
CA ARG A 3 16.92 -7.45 24.98
C ARG A 3 16.91 -8.93 24.55
N HIS A 4 15.73 -9.51 24.36
CA HIS A 4 15.60 -10.84 23.81
C HIS A 4 15.99 -10.78 22.33
N VAL A 5 17.11 -11.38 21.99
CA VAL A 5 17.60 -11.54 20.63
C VAL A 5 16.68 -12.55 19.94
N LEU A 6 15.97 -12.11 18.91
CA LEU A 6 15.27 -12.98 17.98
C LEU A 6 16.30 -13.84 17.26
N ASP A 7 16.12 -15.16 17.33
CA ASP A 7 16.88 -16.10 16.49
C ASP A 7 16.37 -15.97 15.05
N VAL A 8 16.95 -15.05 14.31
CA VAL A 8 16.52 -14.70 12.96
C VAL A 8 17.34 -15.50 11.98
N ASN A 9 16.82 -16.66 11.56
CA ASN A 9 17.54 -17.56 10.66
C ASN A 9 17.60 -17.12 9.18
N SER A 10 16.85 -16.12 8.78
CA SER A 10 17.02 -15.45 7.47
C SER A 10 16.22 -14.15 7.42
N LEU A 11 16.92 -13.05 7.47
CA LEU A 11 16.37 -11.70 7.25
C LEU A 11 16.49 -11.39 5.75
N VAL A 12 15.34 -11.29 5.09
CA VAL A 12 15.26 -10.45 3.90
C VAL A 12 15.01 -9.04 4.41
N GLU A 13 16.03 -8.18 4.34
CA GLU A 13 15.93 -6.80 4.81
C GLU A 13 14.75 -6.07 4.16
N LEU A 14 14.14 -5.17 4.89
CA LEU A 14 13.15 -4.25 4.37
C LEU A 14 13.78 -3.45 3.23
N VAL A 15 13.21 -3.56 2.05
CA VAL A 15 13.72 -2.91 0.87
C VAL A 15 12.98 -1.61 0.63
N HIS A 16 13.75 -0.52 0.62
CA HIS A 16 13.32 0.76 0.12
C HIS A 16 13.61 0.83 -1.38
N ASN A 17 12.62 1.14 -2.20
CA ASN A 17 12.88 1.49 -3.60
C ASN A 17 12.95 3.02 -3.76
N ASP A 18 13.36 3.48 -4.96
CA ASP A 18 13.47 4.90 -5.32
C ASP A 18 12.15 5.70 -5.22
N HIS A 19 11.02 5.00 -4.97
CA HIS A 19 9.69 5.58 -4.80
C HIS A 19 9.21 5.53 -3.33
N GLY A 20 10.08 5.20 -2.39
CA GLY A 20 9.74 5.11 -0.96
C GLY A 20 8.86 3.90 -0.59
N LEU A 21 8.72 2.94 -1.50
CA LEU A 21 7.94 1.73 -1.27
C LEU A 21 8.72 0.75 -0.39
N ILE A 22 8.08 0.28 0.67
CA ILE A 22 8.68 -0.66 1.61
C ILE A 22 7.97 -2.00 1.49
N THR A 23 8.72 -3.05 1.22
CA THR A 23 8.26 -4.43 1.26
C THR A 23 9.36 -5.31 1.82
N GLY A 24 8.99 -6.37 2.51
CA GLY A 24 9.99 -7.28 3.07
C GLY A 24 9.38 -8.58 3.55
N PHE A 25 10.22 -9.59 3.59
CA PHE A 25 9.85 -10.92 4.07
C PHE A 25 10.83 -11.33 5.17
N SER A 26 10.32 -11.91 6.25
CA SER A 26 11.18 -12.50 7.28
C SER A 26 10.60 -13.80 7.78
N LEU A 27 11.42 -14.84 7.79
CA LEU A 27 11.06 -16.14 8.38
C LEU A 27 11.42 -16.11 9.85
N ARG A 28 10.43 -16.32 10.72
CA ARG A 28 10.60 -16.23 12.18
C ARG A 28 10.19 -17.55 12.85
N SER A 29 10.93 -17.91 13.89
CA SER A 29 10.62 -19.06 14.74
C SER A 29 10.30 -18.58 16.16
N PHE A 30 9.27 -19.15 16.76
CA PHE A 30 8.80 -18.82 18.10
C PHE A 30 8.90 -20.05 18.99
N LYS A 31 9.45 -19.90 20.19
CA LYS A 31 9.49 -20.94 21.22
C LYS A 31 8.38 -20.70 22.22
N LYS A 32 7.81 -21.77 22.79
CA LYS A 32 6.68 -21.70 23.74
C LYS A 32 6.97 -20.80 24.95
N GLU A 33 8.20 -20.74 25.38
CA GLU A 33 8.62 -20.03 26.61
C GLU A 33 8.92 -18.53 26.41
N LEU A 34 8.90 -18.06 25.15
CA LEU A 34 9.29 -16.70 24.80
C LEU A 34 8.17 -15.99 24.05
N ALA A 35 7.51 -15.05 24.72
CA ALA A 35 6.62 -14.13 24.04
C ALA A 35 7.46 -13.07 23.30
N VAL A 36 7.15 -12.86 22.03
CA VAL A 36 7.74 -11.76 21.24
C VAL A 36 6.78 -10.59 21.30
N MET A 37 7.30 -9.43 21.68
CA MET A 37 6.56 -8.17 21.72
C MET A 37 7.25 -7.16 20.82
N ASP A 38 6.46 -6.47 20.00
CA ASP A 38 6.89 -5.28 19.27
C ASP A 38 5.94 -4.13 19.61
N HIS A 39 6.50 -3.00 19.99
CA HIS A 39 5.70 -1.88 20.50
C HIS A 39 5.17 -0.97 19.40
N HIS A 40 5.75 -1.01 18.20
CA HIS A 40 5.28 -0.23 17.05
C HIS A 40 5.60 -0.94 15.74
N SER A 41 4.57 -1.44 15.10
CA SER A 41 4.66 -1.91 13.73
C SER A 41 4.67 -0.72 12.76
N ASN A 42 5.82 -0.40 12.19
CA ASN A 42 5.91 0.67 11.18
C ASN A 42 5.28 0.29 9.83
N HIS A 43 4.84 -0.96 9.68
CA HIS A 43 4.29 -1.52 8.45
C HIS A 43 3.08 -2.37 8.75
N TYR A 44 2.27 -2.62 7.72
CA TYR A 44 1.30 -3.70 7.76
C TYR A 44 2.04 -5.03 7.65
N TYR A 45 1.60 -6.04 8.41
CA TYR A 45 2.12 -7.39 8.30
C TYR A 45 1.00 -8.38 7.98
N ILE A 46 1.30 -9.31 7.07
CA ILE A 46 0.59 -10.57 6.98
C ILE A 46 1.52 -11.64 7.55
N ILE A 47 1.01 -12.38 8.54
CA ILE A 47 1.70 -13.51 9.14
C ILE A 47 1.13 -14.77 8.51
N TYR A 48 1.94 -15.54 7.83
CA TYR A 48 1.61 -16.85 7.31
C TYR A 48 2.14 -17.90 8.28
N LEU A 49 1.26 -18.58 9.04
CA LEU A 49 1.69 -19.60 9.99
C LEU A 49 1.94 -20.92 9.26
N LEU A 50 3.22 -21.29 9.20
CA LEU A 50 3.71 -22.44 8.43
C LEU A 50 3.74 -23.71 9.26
N GLU A 51 4.05 -23.59 10.58
CA GLU A 51 4.16 -24.71 11.52
C GLU A 51 3.65 -24.29 12.89
N GLY A 52 2.89 -25.17 13.55
CA GLY A 52 2.44 -25.02 14.93
C GLY A 52 1.22 -24.13 15.12
N SER A 53 1.12 -23.50 16.28
CA SER A 53 0.05 -22.54 16.59
C SER A 53 0.54 -21.44 17.51
N ILE A 54 -0.02 -20.25 17.36
CA ILE A 54 0.35 -19.05 18.10
C ILE A 54 -0.88 -18.32 18.65
N ASP A 55 -0.73 -17.70 19.82
CA ASP A 55 -1.59 -16.61 20.26
C ASP A 55 -1.05 -15.30 19.70
N LEU A 56 -1.88 -14.55 19.01
CA LEU A 56 -1.60 -13.24 18.47
C LEU A 56 -2.48 -12.19 19.16
N SER A 57 -1.87 -11.12 19.62
CA SER A 57 -2.56 -9.93 20.13
C SER A 57 -2.04 -8.70 19.42
N CYS A 58 -2.88 -7.71 19.18
CA CYS A 58 -2.47 -6.39 18.71
C CYS A 58 -3.44 -5.31 19.23
N SER A 59 -3.22 -4.06 18.88
CA SER A 59 -4.05 -2.92 19.31
C SER A 59 -5.54 -3.08 19.00
N LEU A 60 -5.91 -3.86 17.98
CA LEU A 60 -7.30 -4.08 17.56
C LEU A 60 -7.98 -5.30 18.22
N TYR A 61 -7.20 -6.24 18.71
CA TYR A 61 -7.74 -7.48 19.30
C TYR A 61 -6.75 -8.08 20.31
N SER A 62 -7.30 -8.77 21.29
CA SER A 62 -6.53 -9.49 22.31
C SER A 62 -6.61 -10.99 22.08
N LYS A 63 -5.48 -11.66 22.28
CA LYS A 63 -5.31 -13.12 22.36
C LYS A 63 -6.17 -13.94 21.37
N LYS A 64 -5.78 -13.90 20.11
CA LYS A 64 -6.42 -14.68 19.04
C LYS A 64 -5.52 -15.84 18.61
N LEU A 65 -6.10 -17.04 18.59
CA LEU A 65 -5.40 -18.22 18.14
C LEU A 65 -5.31 -18.25 16.61
N VAL A 66 -4.07 -18.42 16.13
CA VAL A 66 -3.76 -18.66 14.72
C VAL A 66 -3.14 -20.04 14.60
N ARG A 67 -3.64 -20.85 13.69
CA ARG A 67 -3.23 -22.24 13.47
C ARG A 67 -2.37 -22.39 12.23
N GLU A 68 -1.65 -23.47 12.15
CA GLU A 68 -0.92 -23.87 10.94
C GLU A 68 -1.85 -23.86 9.71
N GLY A 69 -1.36 -23.31 8.62
CA GLY A 69 -2.15 -23.13 7.39
C GLY A 69 -3.10 -21.93 7.39
N GLU A 70 -3.03 -21.08 8.42
CA GLU A 70 -3.77 -19.82 8.46
C GLU A 70 -2.85 -18.63 8.33
N MET A 71 -3.41 -17.52 7.85
CA MET A 71 -2.76 -16.22 7.86
C MET A 71 -3.55 -15.22 8.69
N ALA A 72 -2.82 -14.32 9.34
CA ALA A 72 -3.35 -13.25 10.17
C ALA A 72 -2.78 -11.90 9.75
N PHE A 73 -3.53 -10.84 10.00
CA PHE A 73 -3.18 -9.49 9.64
C PHE A 73 -2.85 -8.66 10.88
N ILE A 74 -1.73 -7.93 10.85
CA ILE A 74 -1.36 -6.94 11.86
C ILE A 74 -1.38 -5.56 11.20
N PRO A 75 -2.20 -4.62 11.72
CA PRO A 75 -2.24 -3.26 11.19
C PRO A 75 -0.96 -2.48 11.51
N LYS A 76 -0.69 -1.47 10.70
CA LYS A 76 0.37 -0.49 10.92
C LYS A 76 0.10 0.28 12.23
N GLU A 77 1.16 0.77 12.84
CA GLU A 77 1.11 1.55 14.10
C GLU A 77 0.48 0.78 15.28
N SER A 78 0.47 -0.53 15.19
CA SER A 78 -0.02 -1.42 16.23
C SER A 78 1.11 -1.99 17.06
N ALA A 79 0.96 -1.95 18.38
CA ALA A 79 1.72 -2.85 19.24
C ALA A 79 1.17 -4.28 19.05
N TYR A 80 2.05 -5.27 18.94
CA TYR A 80 1.61 -6.66 18.85
C TYR A 80 2.47 -7.60 19.70
N SER A 81 1.87 -8.71 20.11
CA SER A 81 2.58 -9.79 20.81
C SER A 81 2.22 -11.15 20.24
N ILE A 82 3.21 -12.04 20.19
CA ILE A 82 3.07 -13.40 19.69
C ILE A 82 3.63 -14.36 20.72
N GLN A 83 2.84 -15.36 21.07
CA GLN A 83 3.24 -16.45 21.94
C GLN A 83 2.91 -17.80 21.29
N SER A 84 3.90 -18.69 21.20
CA SER A 84 3.69 -20.03 20.67
C SER A 84 3.00 -20.94 21.68
N HIS A 85 2.00 -21.70 21.23
CA HIS A 85 1.39 -22.80 22.00
C HIS A 85 2.17 -24.10 21.91
N THR A 86 2.88 -24.30 20.82
CA THR A 86 3.69 -25.50 20.56
C THR A 86 5.13 -25.28 21.00
N LYS A 87 5.90 -26.36 21.15
CA LYS A 87 7.34 -26.26 21.48
C LYS A 87 8.06 -25.30 20.53
N ARG A 88 7.64 -25.31 19.27
CA ARG A 88 8.14 -24.39 18.23
C ARG A 88 7.02 -24.08 17.26
N SER A 89 6.89 -22.84 16.88
CA SER A 89 6.08 -22.39 15.75
C SER A 89 6.95 -21.64 14.74
N LYS A 90 6.57 -21.67 13.48
CA LYS A 90 7.31 -21.02 12.40
C LYS A 90 6.35 -20.24 11.51
N ALA A 91 6.68 -19.00 11.23
CA ALA A 91 5.86 -18.13 10.41
C ALA A 91 6.69 -17.29 9.43
N LEU A 92 6.13 -17.09 8.25
CA LEU A 92 6.64 -16.10 7.30
C LEU A 92 5.90 -14.78 7.54
N PHE A 93 6.65 -13.71 7.79
CA PHE A 93 6.13 -12.35 7.90
C PHE A 93 6.32 -11.65 6.57
N PHE A 94 5.26 -11.10 6.05
CA PHE A 94 5.27 -10.22 4.90
C PHE A 94 4.94 -8.81 5.37
N ALA A 95 5.94 -7.92 5.32
CA ALA A 95 5.78 -6.49 5.59
C ALA A 95 5.47 -5.75 4.30
N PHE A 96 4.49 -4.84 4.32
CA PHE A 96 4.15 -4.03 3.17
C PHE A 96 3.57 -2.67 3.58
N ASP A 97 3.54 -1.73 2.64
CA ASP A 97 2.84 -0.45 2.78
C ASP A 97 1.68 -0.40 1.77
N THR A 98 0.65 0.38 2.08
CA THR A 98 -0.55 0.55 1.23
C THR A 98 -0.24 1.13 -0.13
N THR A 99 0.84 1.91 -0.26
CA THR A 99 1.34 2.39 -1.56
C THR A 99 1.73 1.27 -2.52
N LEU A 100 2.05 0.07 -1.98
CA LEU A 100 2.36 -1.13 -2.77
C LEU A 100 1.12 -1.94 -3.15
N ILE A 101 0.02 -1.76 -2.43
CA ILE A 101 -1.25 -2.34 -2.82
C ILE A 101 -1.79 -1.49 -3.98
N LYS A 102 -1.33 -1.79 -5.19
CA LYS A 102 -2.13 -1.49 -6.38
C LYS A 102 -3.33 -2.44 -6.31
N MET A 103 -4.23 -2.16 -5.38
CA MET A 103 -5.52 -2.83 -5.41
C MET A 103 -6.12 -2.54 -6.78
N ASP A 104 -6.55 -3.58 -7.47
CA ASP A 104 -7.47 -3.41 -8.57
C ASP A 104 -8.54 -2.40 -8.11
N SER A 105 -8.69 -1.32 -8.85
CA SER A 105 -9.65 -0.26 -8.53
C SER A 105 -11.07 -0.82 -8.29
N ALA A 106 -11.42 -1.93 -8.94
CA ALA A 106 -12.66 -2.65 -8.75
C ALA A 106 -12.75 -3.32 -7.36
N LEU A 107 -11.66 -3.90 -6.86
CA LEU A 107 -11.62 -4.50 -5.52
C LEU A 107 -11.67 -3.42 -4.45
N PHE A 108 -10.93 -2.34 -4.61
CA PHE A 108 -10.96 -1.21 -3.69
C PHE A 108 -12.36 -0.59 -3.61
N ASN A 109 -13.00 -0.34 -4.77
CA ASN A 109 -14.37 0.17 -4.81
C ASN A 109 -15.37 -0.80 -4.15
N TYR A 110 -15.16 -2.11 -4.32
CA TYR A 110 -15.96 -3.11 -3.63
C TYR A 110 -15.80 -2.98 -2.10
N PHE A 111 -14.58 -2.82 -1.60
CA PHE A 111 -14.30 -2.67 -0.18
C PHE A 111 -14.94 -1.40 0.40
N VAL A 112 -14.75 -0.25 -0.25
CA VAL A 112 -15.34 1.02 0.18
C VAL A 112 -16.87 0.94 0.22
N LYS A 113 -17.49 0.32 -0.79
CA LYS A 113 -18.95 0.20 -0.89
C LYS A 113 -19.53 -0.74 0.17
N ASN A 114 -18.79 -1.79 0.52
CA ASN A 114 -19.24 -2.86 1.41
C ASN A 114 -18.60 -2.78 2.80
N ALA A 115 -17.79 -1.76 3.07
CA ALA A 115 -17.21 -1.56 4.39
C ALA A 115 -18.31 -1.51 5.45
N SER A 116 -18.31 -2.49 6.33
CA SER A 116 -19.29 -2.59 7.40
C SER A 116 -19.03 -1.51 8.44
N LYS A 117 -20.11 -0.90 8.97
CA LYS A 117 -20.06 -0.03 10.14
C LYS A 117 -19.91 -0.79 11.46
N LYS A 118 -19.93 -2.13 11.40
CA LYS A 118 -19.76 -2.99 12.59
C LYS A 118 -18.31 -2.90 13.07
N PRO A 119 -18.05 -3.09 14.36
CA PRO A 119 -16.69 -3.24 14.90
C PRO A 119 -15.91 -4.30 14.13
N TYR A 120 -14.59 -4.12 14.05
CA TYR A 120 -13.73 -5.13 13.44
C TYR A 120 -13.72 -6.38 14.31
N GLU A 121 -14.00 -7.51 13.71
CA GLU A 121 -13.82 -8.83 14.33
C GLU A 121 -12.58 -9.47 13.69
N PHE A 122 -11.69 -9.96 14.56
CA PHE A 122 -10.51 -10.67 14.09
C PHE A 122 -10.92 -11.94 13.34
N ASN A 123 -10.38 -12.07 12.15
CA ASN A 123 -10.55 -13.24 11.32
C ASN A 123 -9.21 -13.67 10.72
N THR A 124 -8.94 -14.98 10.76
CA THR A 124 -7.85 -15.59 10.00
C THR A 124 -8.34 -15.94 8.61
N LEU A 125 -7.44 -15.96 7.65
CA LEU A 125 -7.72 -16.41 6.30
C LEU A 125 -6.92 -17.69 6.03
N PRO A 126 -7.54 -18.77 5.52
CA PRO A 126 -6.81 -20.00 5.25
C PRO A 126 -5.81 -19.80 4.11
N ILE A 127 -4.64 -20.42 4.25
CA ILE A 127 -3.64 -20.51 3.16
C ILE A 127 -4.14 -21.58 2.19
N ASN A 128 -4.81 -21.16 1.12
CA ASN A 128 -5.27 -22.10 0.09
C ASN A 128 -4.11 -22.69 -0.72
N GLU A 129 -4.38 -23.68 -1.57
CA GLU A 129 -3.37 -24.39 -2.35
C GLU A 129 -2.52 -23.45 -3.22
N GLN A 130 -3.15 -22.46 -3.84
CA GLN A 130 -2.42 -21.52 -4.72
C GLN A 130 -1.52 -20.58 -3.93
N MET A 131 -1.99 -20.06 -2.81
CA MET A 131 -1.17 -19.26 -1.90
C MET A 131 -0.01 -20.10 -1.33
N ARG A 132 -0.24 -21.37 -0.99
CA ARG A 132 0.82 -22.27 -0.52
C ARG A 132 1.93 -22.43 -1.55
N LYS A 133 1.60 -22.66 -2.82
CA LYS A 133 2.59 -22.72 -3.91
C LYS A 133 3.44 -21.45 -4.02
N VAL A 134 2.81 -20.30 -3.87
CA VAL A 134 3.53 -18.99 -3.88
C VAL A 134 4.45 -18.89 -2.67
N LEU A 135 3.99 -19.24 -1.48
CA LEU A 135 4.80 -19.22 -0.27
C LEU A 135 5.98 -20.19 -0.34
N ASP A 136 5.78 -21.40 -0.85
CA ASP A 136 6.84 -22.41 -1.04
C ASP A 136 7.92 -21.90 -2.00
N MET A 137 7.52 -21.25 -3.09
CA MET A 137 8.45 -20.60 -4.01
C MET A 137 9.27 -19.51 -3.30
N ILE A 138 8.60 -18.62 -2.56
CA ILE A 138 9.27 -17.53 -1.81
C ILE A 138 10.23 -18.12 -0.77
N LEU A 139 9.79 -19.10 0.01
CA LEU A 139 10.61 -19.77 1.03
C LEU A 139 11.84 -20.45 0.40
N SER A 140 11.67 -21.15 -0.71
CA SER A 140 12.77 -21.77 -1.44
C SER A 140 13.79 -20.71 -1.89
N GLN A 141 13.33 -19.59 -2.42
CA GLN A 141 14.21 -18.52 -2.85
C GLN A 141 14.93 -17.85 -1.66
N ILE A 142 14.25 -17.56 -0.55
CA ILE A 142 14.86 -16.99 0.66
C ILE A 142 15.96 -17.90 1.20
N THR A 143 15.75 -19.22 1.21
CA THR A 143 16.69 -20.17 1.82
C THR A 143 17.89 -20.51 0.93
N HIS A 144 17.75 -20.44 -0.38
CA HIS A 144 18.78 -20.94 -1.33
C HIS A 144 19.48 -19.84 -2.13
N THR A 145 19.03 -18.60 -2.09
CA THR A 145 19.59 -17.54 -2.95
C THR A 145 20.70 -16.77 -2.27
N LYS A 146 21.92 -16.91 -2.78
CA LYS A 146 23.12 -16.20 -2.27
C LYS A 146 23.40 -14.84 -2.93
N LYS A 147 22.80 -14.51 -4.07
CA LYS A 147 23.14 -13.31 -4.87
C LYS A 147 21.95 -12.80 -5.70
N VAL A 148 20.93 -12.23 -5.11
CA VAL A 148 19.88 -11.54 -5.87
C VAL A 148 19.79 -10.09 -5.39
N LYS A 149 19.49 -9.15 -6.31
CA LYS A 149 19.04 -7.81 -5.93
C LYS A 149 17.68 -7.95 -5.23
N ILE A 150 17.75 -8.06 -3.92
CA ILE A 150 16.63 -8.37 -3.00
C ILE A 150 15.43 -7.47 -3.27
N SER A 151 15.65 -6.20 -3.63
CA SER A 151 14.59 -5.23 -3.93
C SER A 151 13.66 -5.66 -5.06
N GLN A 152 14.21 -6.06 -6.20
CA GLN A 152 13.40 -6.44 -7.37
C GLN A 152 12.60 -7.72 -7.11
N VAL A 153 13.20 -8.66 -6.39
CA VAL A 153 12.56 -9.93 -6.04
C VAL A 153 11.42 -9.72 -5.05
N CYS A 154 11.62 -8.90 -4.00
CA CYS A 154 10.56 -8.57 -3.04
C CYS A 154 9.37 -7.87 -3.70
N ILE A 155 9.61 -6.99 -4.67
CA ILE A 155 8.52 -6.36 -5.44
C ILE A 155 7.76 -7.40 -6.26
N SER A 156 8.46 -8.32 -6.94
CA SER A 156 7.84 -9.40 -7.70
C SER A 156 7.00 -10.32 -6.81
N TRP A 157 7.53 -10.74 -5.64
CA TRP A 157 6.79 -11.56 -4.68
C TRP A 157 5.55 -10.84 -4.14
N ASN A 158 5.67 -9.55 -3.82
CA ASN A 158 4.55 -8.74 -3.39
C ASN A 158 3.43 -8.74 -4.45
N MET A 159 3.77 -8.45 -5.70
CA MET A 159 2.80 -8.48 -6.81
C MET A 159 2.16 -9.87 -6.96
N THR A 160 2.95 -10.94 -6.87
CA THR A 160 2.45 -12.32 -6.97
C THR A 160 1.48 -12.65 -5.83
N ILE A 161 1.78 -12.24 -4.60
CA ILE A 161 0.89 -12.44 -3.44
C ILE A 161 -0.44 -11.71 -3.66
N PHE A 162 -0.41 -10.44 -4.08
CA PHE A 162 -1.66 -9.68 -4.28
C PHE A 162 -2.47 -10.19 -5.45
N VAL A 163 -1.84 -10.61 -6.55
CA VAL A 163 -2.53 -11.30 -7.66
C VAL A 163 -3.18 -12.59 -7.17
N THR A 164 -2.50 -13.35 -6.30
CA THR A 164 -3.04 -14.59 -5.72
C THR A 164 -4.25 -14.30 -4.82
N PHE A 165 -4.21 -13.26 -3.99
CA PHE A 165 -5.37 -12.83 -3.23
C PHE A 165 -6.55 -12.51 -4.13
N THR A 166 -6.37 -11.66 -5.13
CA THR A 166 -7.46 -11.20 -5.99
C THR A 166 -8.03 -12.29 -6.89
N SER A 167 -7.21 -13.30 -7.25
CA SER A 167 -7.61 -14.37 -8.17
C SER A 167 -8.22 -15.59 -7.47
N PHE A 168 -7.85 -15.88 -6.23
CA PHE A 168 -8.15 -17.17 -5.58
C PHE A 168 -8.85 -17.06 -4.23
N TYR A 169 -9.17 -15.85 -3.77
CA TYR A 169 -9.99 -15.63 -2.58
C TYR A 169 -11.27 -14.87 -2.92
N LYS A 170 -12.33 -15.11 -2.17
CA LYS A 170 -13.58 -14.37 -2.35
C LYS A 170 -13.41 -12.92 -1.90
N ARG A 171 -14.03 -12.00 -2.61
CA ARG A 171 -13.99 -10.56 -2.27
C ARG A 171 -14.49 -10.27 -0.84
N SER A 172 -15.47 -11.03 -0.37
CA SER A 172 -15.98 -10.92 1.00
C SER A 172 -14.97 -11.35 2.06
N GLU A 173 -14.19 -12.41 1.80
CA GLU A 173 -13.11 -12.87 2.70
C GLU A 173 -11.98 -11.82 2.76
N LEU A 174 -11.60 -11.28 1.60
CA LEU A 174 -10.59 -10.23 1.53
C LEU A 174 -11.06 -8.93 2.19
N LEU A 175 -12.35 -8.57 2.06
CA LEU A 175 -12.93 -7.41 2.73
C LEU A 175 -12.78 -7.51 4.25
N GLU A 176 -13.13 -8.65 4.84
CA GLU A 176 -13.01 -8.84 6.29
C GLU A 176 -11.54 -8.91 6.73
N PHE A 177 -10.69 -9.60 5.97
CA PHE A 177 -9.27 -9.75 6.30
C PHE A 177 -8.50 -8.41 6.25
N PHE A 178 -8.75 -7.60 5.23
CA PHE A 178 -8.09 -6.30 5.05
C PHE A 178 -8.89 -5.12 5.65
N ARG A 179 -9.99 -5.39 6.35
CA ARG A 179 -10.82 -4.34 6.95
C ARG A 179 -10.04 -3.34 7.83
N PRO A 180 -9.03 -3.75 8.63
CA PRO A 180 -8.25 -2.78 9.42
C PRO A 180 -7.55 -1.73 8.58
N ILE A 181 -7.19 -2.05 7.34
CA ILE A 181 -6.63 -1.08 6.39
C ILE A 181 -7.66 -0.01 6.04
N MET A 182 -8.92 -0.38 5.91
CA MET A 182 -10.01 0.50 5.47
C MET A 182 -10.47 1.49 6.54
N SER A 183 -10.14 1.24 7.81
CA SER A 183 -10.56 2.06 8.94
C SER A 183 -9.63 3.22 9.26
N THR A 184 -8.48 3.31 8.58
CA THR A 184 -7.47 4.32 8.87
C THR A 184 -7.51 5.50 7.89
N THR A 185 -7.26 6.71 8.40
CA THR A 185 -7.13 7.93 7.59
C THR A 185 -6.04 7.84 6.51
N MET A 186 -5.09 6.92 6.67
CA MET A 186 -4.03 6.67 5.70
C MET A 186 -4.52 6.07 4.38
N ASP A 187 -5.62 5.33 4.40
CA ASP A 187 -6.16 4.71 3.19
C ASP A 187 -6.77 5.69 2.23
N PHE A 188 -7.46 6.70 2.75
CA PHE A 188 -8.02 7.74 1.90
C PHE A 188 -6.91 8.56 1.24
N ARG A 189 -5.82 8.85 1.96
CA ARG A 189 -4.64 9.52 1.39
C ARG A 189 -4.03 8.70 0.27
N SER A 190 -3.70 7.45 0.54
CA SER A 190 -3.14 6.52 -0.45
C SER A 190 -4.07 6.32 -1.65
N PHE A 191 -5.37 6.19 -1.41
CA PHE A 191 -6.37 6.15 -2.48
C PHE A 191 -6.29 7.39 -3.38
N VAL A 192 -6.31 8.58 -2.79
CA VAL A 192 -6.27 9.84 -3.55
C VAL A 192 -4.98 9.95 -4.35
N GLU A 193 -3.82 9.71 -3.72
CA GLU A 193 -2.50 9.84 -4.35
C GLU A 193 -2.31 8.82 -5.49
N ASN A 194 -2.81 7.60 -5.34
CA ASN A 194 -2.69 6.56 -6.38
C ASN A 194 -3.66 6.75 -7.56
N ASN A 195 -4.85 7.33 -7.32
CA ASN A 195 -5.87 7.47 -8.36
C ASN A 195 -5.96 8.90 -8.93
N PHE A 196 -5.15 9.83 -8.43
CA PHE A 196 -5.15 11.21 -8.88
C PHE A 196 -4.92 11.37 -10.39
N LEU A 197 -3.93 10.65 -10.95
CA LEU A 197 -3.61 10.71 -12.38
C LEU A 197 -4.68 10.02 -13.23
N GLU A 198 -5.18 8.86 -12.78
CA GLU A 198 -6.28 8.15 -13.44
C GLU A 198 -7.57 9.00 -13.49
N ALA A 199 -7.79 9.79 -12.46
CA ALA A 199 -8.90 10.74 -12.43
C ALA A 199 -8.69 11.95 -13.36
N GLU A 200 -7.56 12.06 -14.06
CA GLU A 200 -7.24 13.14 -15.00
C GLU A 200 -7.40 14.55 -14.38
N GLY A 201 -7.12 14.68 -13.10
CA GLY A 201 -7.35 15.94 -12.37
C GLY A 201 -8.82 16.28 -12.13
N ASN A 202 -9.73 15.31 -12.29
CA ASN A 202 -11.17 15.52 -12.12
C ASN A 202 -11.65 15.00 -10.76
N VAL A 203 -11.98 15.93 -9.86
CA VAL A 203 -12.46 15.61 -8.50
C VAL A 203 -13.72 14.73 -8.52
N SER A 204 -14.65 14.98 -9.45
CA SER A 204 -15.87 14.18 -9.55
C SER A 204 -15.60 12.74 -9.99
N LYS A 205 -14.61 12.54 -10.88
CA LYS A 205 -14.16 11.21 -11.29
C LYS A 205 -13.52 10.48 -10.12
N LEU A 206 -12.61 11.14 -9.38
CA LEU A 206 -11.98 10.55 -8.19
C LEU A 206 -13.00 10.23 -7.10
N ARG A 207 -13.98 11.12 -6.85
CA ARG A 207 -15.05 10.85 -5.90
C ARG A 207 -15.88 9.61 -6.30
N LYS A 208 -16.21 9.46 -7.59
CA LYS A 208 -16.91 8.27 -8.09
C LYS A 208 -16.08 7.00 -7.87
N LEU A 209 -14.78 7.06 -8.13
CA LEU A 209 -13.85 5.94 -7.86
C LEU A 209 -13.81 5.59 -6.38
N SER A 210 -13.89 6.58 -5.47
CA SER A 210 -13.90 6.32 -4.03
C SER A 210 -15.18 5.66 -3.52
N GLY A 211 -16.26 5.66 -4.28
CA GLY A 211 -17.58 5.18 -3.83
C GLY A 211 -18.22 5.99 -2.69
N LEU A 212 -17.58 7.05 -2.23
CA LEU A 212 -18.05 7.88 -1.11
C LEU A 212 -19.11 8.89 -1.57
N SER A 213 -20.02 9.23 -0.65
CA SER A 213 -20.91 10.39 -0.86
C SER A 213 -20.07 11.67 -0.94
N ARG A 214 -20.61 12.72 -1.58
CA ARG A 214 -19.91 14.00 -1.72
C ARG A 214 -19.48 14.56 -0.37
N HIS A 215 -20.35 14.56 0.59
CA HIS A 215 -20.08 15.10 1.93
C HIS A 215 -18.97 14.34 2.65
N VAL A 216 -19.00 13.01 2.64
CA VAL A 216 -17.98 12.17 3.27
C VAL A 216 -16.64 12.33 2.57
N PHE A 217 -16.62 12.38 1.23
CA PHE A 217 -15.40 12.58 0.46
C PHE A 217 -14.76 13.93 0.75
N GLU A 218 -15.52 15.03 0.72
CA GLU A 218 -15.02 16.38 0.97
C GLU A 218 -14.54 16.54 2.43
N LYS A 219 -15.25 15.94 3.40
CA LYS A 219 -14.84 15.91 4.81
C LYS A 219 -13.51 15.17 4.99
N ASN A 220 -13.41 13.92 4.51
CA ASN A 220 -12.17 13.15 4.62
C ASN A 220 -11.01 13.86 3.93
N PHE A 221 -11.28 14.52 2.81
CA PHE A 221 -10.26 15.27 2.07
C PHE A 221 -9.72 16.43 2.90
N LYS A 222 -10.61 17.23 3.51
CA LYS A 222 -10.22 18.35 4.36
C LYS A 222 -9.48 17.89 5.61
N ASP A 223 -9.95 16.81 6.24
CA ASP A 223 -9.34 16.26 7.47
C ASP A 223 -7.92 15.71 7.21
N ILE A 224 -7.68 15.12 6.03
CA ILE A 224 -6.43 14.43 5.71
C ILE A 224 -5.42 15.31 4.97
N PHE A 225 -5.89 16.16 4.06
CA PHE A 225 -5.04 17.01 3.22
C PHE A 225 -5.02 18.50 3.66
N GLY A 226 -5.88 18.88 4.60
CA GLY A 226 -5.96 20.26 5.11
C GLY A 226 -6.54 21.27 4.13
N SER A 227 -6.98 20.84 2.92
CA SER A 227 -7.50 21.69 1.86
C SER A 227 -8.69 21.05 1.15
N ALA A 228 -9.42 21.84 0.36
CA ALA A 228 -10.50 21.31 -0.46
C ALA A 228 -9.95 20.44 -1.61
N PRO A 229 -10.68 19.40 -2.07
CA PRO A 229 -10.24 18.52 -3.14
C PRO A 229 -9.76 19.26 -4.40
N LYS A 230 -10.50 20.30 -4.81
CA LYS A 230 -10.18 21.08 -6.01
C LYS A 230 -8.85 21.82 -5.88
N GLU A 231 -8.59 22.43 -4.74
CA GLU A 231 -7.35 23.16 -4.44
C GLU A 231 -6.15 22.23 -4.44
N TRP A 232 -6.27 21.09 -3.76
CA TRP A 232 -5.23 20.08 -3.72
C TRP A 232 -4.91 19.53 -5.12
N PHE A 233 -5.93 19.25 -5.93
CA PHE A 233 -5.77 18.77 -7.31
C PHE A 233 -5.01 19.79 -8.17
N HIS A 234 -5.38 21.06 -8.05
CA HIS A 234 -4.69 22.14 -8.75
C HIS A 234 -3.21 22.19 -8.35
N GLU A 235 -2.93 22.11 -7.07
CA GLU A 235 -1.56 22.13 -6.56
C GLU A 235 -0.74 20.92 -7.05
N GLN A 236 -1.30 19.70 -7.00
CA GLN A 236 -0.60 18.51 -7.47
C GLN A 236 -0.34 18.55 -8.99
N LEU A 237 -1.32 18.99 -9.78
CA LEU A 237 -1.14 19.16 -11.22
C LEU A 237 -0.03 20.16 -11.53
N ARG A 238 0.00 21.29 -10.81
CA ARG A 238 1.06 22.29 -10.98
C ARG A 238 2.44 21.72 -10.66
N LYS A 239 2.59 21.06 -9.51
CA LYS A 239 3.84 20.39 -9.11
C LYS A 239 4.30 19.38 -10.16
N ARG A 240 3.38 18.53 -10.60
CA ARG A 240 3.68 17.49 -11.59
C ARG A 240 4.08 18.07 -12.94
N LEU A 241 3.32 19.03 -13.46
CA LEU A 241 3.63 19.73 -14.71
C LEU A 241 4.99 20.41 -14.68
N THR A 242 5.27 21.15 -13.60
CA THR A 242 6.57 21.81 -13.43
C THR A 242 7.72 20.80 -13.35
N SER A 243 7.52 19.69 -12.66
CA SER A 243 8.53 18.62 -12.55
C SER A 243 8.79 17.96 -13.90
N LEU A 244 7.73 17.63 -14.64
CA LEU A 244 7.86 17.00 -15.96
C LEU A 244 8.47 17.96 -17.00
N ALA A 245 8.09 19.23 -16.98
CA ALA A 245 8.62 20.25 -17.90
C ALA A 245 10.13 20.52 -17.72
N LYS A 246 10.73 20.12 -16.58
CA LYS A 246 12.19 20.19 -16.35
C LYS A 246 12.97 19.09 -17.07
N LYS A 247 12.31 18.02 -17.53
CA LYS A 247 13.00 16.94 -18.25
C LYS A 247 13.59 17.50 -19.57
N GLN A 248 14.82 17.13 -19.84
CA GLN A 248 15.50 17.50 -21.06
C GLN A 248 14.75 16.90 -22.27
N ASP A 249 14.63 17.68 -23.37
CA ASP A 249 13.99 17.26 -24.63
C ASP A 249 12.50 16.85 -24.54
N ILE A 250 11.81 17.17 -23.44
CA ILE A 250 10.37 16.85 -23.34
C ILE A 250 9.55 17.70 -24.34
N ARG A 251 8.64 17.06 -25.04
CA ARG A 251 7.70 17.71 -25.97
C ARG A 251 6.28 17.75 -25.42
N PRO A 252 5.40 18.66 -25.86
CA PRO A 252 4.02 18.73 -25.39
C PRO A 252 3.25 17.40 -25.49
N LYS A 253 3.46 16.60 -26.54
CA LYS A 253 2.83 15.28 -26.69
C LYS A 253 3.28 14.29 -25.62
N GLU A 254 4.55 14.32 -25.24
CA GLU A 254 5.10 13.48 -24.17
C GLU A 254 4.62 13.94 -22.81
N LEU A 255 4.54 15.24 -22.59
CA LEU A 255 3.98 15.83 -21.37
C LEU A 255 2.50 15.40 -21.18
N ALA A 256 1.71 15.39 -22.27
CA ALA A 256 0.33 14.92 -22.26
C ALA A 256 0.25 13.42 -21.91
N ARG A 257 1.13 12.61 -22.51
CA ARG A 257 1.19 11.15 -22.24
C ARG A 257 1.55 10.84 -20.77
N GLU A 258 2.54 11.53 -20.23
CA GLU A 258 2.97 11.36 -18.82
C GLU A 258 1.89 11.78 -17.81
N LEU A 259 0.94 12.63 -18.23
CA LEU A 259 -0.21 13.04 -17.42
C LEU A 259 -1.47 12.21 -17.72
N HIS A 260 -1.39 11.23 -18.63
CA HIS A 260 -2.55 10.44 -19.08
C HIS A 260 -3.70 11.29 -19.61
N VAL A 261 -3.41 12.41 -20.28
CA VAL A 261 -4.41 13.29 -20.90
C VAL A 261 -4.15 13.47 -22.40
N ASN A 262 -5.15 13.89 -23.15
CA ASN A 262 -4.94 14.28 -24.53
C ASN A 262 -4.34 15.71 -24.62
N ILE A 263 -3.82 16.07 -25.78
CA ILE A 263 -3.13 17.35 -25.99
C ILE A 263 -4.03 18.57 -25.79
N HIS A 264 -5.30 18.45 -26.13
CA HIS A 264 -6.30 19.53 -25.91
C HIS A 264 -6.55 19.76 -24.42
N ARG A 265 -6.66 18.67 -23.66
CA ARG A 265 -6.79 18.75 -22.20
C ARG A 265 -5.54 19.32 -21.54
N LEU A 266 -4.36 18.94 -22.00
CA LEU A 266 -3.11 19.55 -21.54
C LEU A 266 -3.10 21.05 -21.77
N ALA A 267 -3.50 21.52 -22.96
CA ALA A 267 -3.55 22.96 -23.27
C ALA A 267 -4.53 23.71 -22.36
N GLN A 268 -5.69 23.10 -22.03
CA GLN A 268 -6.63 23.66 -21.06
C GLN A 268 -6.02 23.76 -19.65
N ILE A 269 -5.33 22.71 -19.21
CA ILE A 269 -4.69 22.64 -17.89
C ILE A 269 -3.57 23.70 -17.80
N THR A 270 -2.68 23.79 -18.79
CA THR A 270 -1.58 24.76 -18.76
C THR A 270 -2.10 26.21 -18.82
N ARG A 271 -3.16 26.47 -19.60
CA ARG A 271 -3.78 27.78 -19.65
C ARG A 271 -4.43 28.17 -18.32
N LEU A 272 -5.14 27.21 -17.69
CA LEU A 272 -5.81 27.44 -16.41
C LEU A 272 -4.83 27.71 -15.25
N HIS A 273 -3.70 27.00 -15.22
CA HIS A 273 -2.78 27.00 -14.07
C HIS A 273 -1.55 27.89 -14.23
N PHE A 274 -1.15 28.20 -15.46
CA PHE A 274 0.11 28.92 -15.75
C PHE A 274 -0.08 30.06 -16.75
N ASP A 275 -1.31 30.26 -17.25
CA ASP A 275 -1.64 31.26 -18.25
C ASP A 275 -0.72 31.22 -19.48
N CYS A 276 -0.43 29.99 -19.96
CA CYS A 276 0.45 29.76 -21.09
C CYS A 276 0.10 28.46 -21.83
N THR A 277 0.66 28.31 -23.02
CA THR A 277 0.60 27.05 -23.78
C THR A 277 1.54 26.00 -23.20
N PRO A 278 1.36 24.70 -23.52
CA PRO A 278 2.27 23.65 -23.10
C PRO A 278 3.73 23.88 -23.52
N SER A 279 3.96 24.40 -24.72
CA SER A 279 5.31 24.73 -25.22
C SER A 279 5.95 25.85 -24.44
N GLU A 280 5.21 26.94 -24.21
CA GLU A 280 5.68 28.07 -23.40
C GLU A 280 5.95 27.64 -21.94
N LEU A 281 5.17 26.73 -21.37
CA LEU A 281 5.44 26.22 -20.04
C LEU A 281 6.79 25.50 -20.00
N ILE A 282 7.06 24.62 -20.96
CA ILE A 282 8.33 23.89 -21.05
C ILE A 282 9.49 24.88 -21.16
N GLU A 283 9.40 25.85 -22.07
CA GLU A 283 10.43 26.88 -22.27
C GLU A 283 10.67 27.72 -21.01
N ARG A 284 9.61 28.19 -20.35
CA ARG A 284 9.72 29.00 -19.12
C ARG A 284 10.39 28.20 -17.98
N VAL A 285 10.04 26.94 -17.84
CA VAL A 285 10.59 26.07 -16.79
C VAL A 285 12.06 25.74 -17.06
N GLN A 286 12.43 25.44 -18.30
CA GLN A 286 13.80 25.10 -18.68
C GLN A 286 14.74 26.34 -18.65
N ASN A 287 14.21 27.50 -18.98
CA ASN A 287 14.97 28.79 -18.94
C ASN A 287 14.98 29.43 -17.54
N GLY A 288 14.47 28.76 -16.49
CA GLY A 288 14.47 29.28 -15.11
C GLY A 288 13.60 30.52 -14.89
N LYS A 289 12.69 30.86 -15.81
CA LYS A 289 11.79 32.02 -15.69
C LYS A 289 10.71 31.71 -14.62
N ARG A 290 10.43 32.72 -13.76
CA ARG A 290 9.37 32.57 -12.73
C ARG A 290 8.01 32.28 -13.37
N LEU A 291 7.39 31.23 -12.94
CA LEU A 291 6.01 30.88 -13.29
C LEU A 291 5.08 31.77 -12.47
N HIS A 292 4.38 32.69 -13.12
CA HIS A 292 3.33 33.47 -12.46
C HIS A 292 2.15 32.52 -12.19
N SER A 293 1.76 32.42 -10.94
CA SER A 293 0.56 31.72 -10.49
C SER A 293 -0.56 32.73 -10.29
N ARG A 294 -1.73 32.48 -10.86
CA ARG A 294 -2.97 33.09 -10.39
C ARG A 294 -3.52 32.37 -9.18
#